data_eeeba2c21dbdc87dba19a6b48c333c56
#
_entry.id   eeeba2c21dbdc87dba19a6b48c333c56
#
_cell.length_a   1.000
_cell.length_b   1.000
_cell.length_c   1.000
_cell.angle_alpha   90.00
_cell.angle_beta   90.00
_cell.angle_gamma   90.00
#
_symmetry.space_group_name_H-M   'P 1'
#
loop_
_entity.id
_entity.type
_entity.pdbx_description
1 polymer ?
#
loop_
_entity_poly.entity_id
_entity_poly.type
_entity_poly.pdbx_seq_one_letter_code
_entity_poly.pdbx_strand_id
1 'polypeptide(L)'
;VVIYPEGTTTGDPEGWPMQARTGAARLALATGAPVVPVAHWGDEQILGYDYETVDGGRVKEHRKVSLFPRKTVKVKVGKPLDIASLIDDPSPEAKHTRTELGVVTDAMLDAVTELLEDIRGEKAPTGRWNPRTKRREAPGEMTGIAGNLGEPDPK
;
A
#
# COMPACT_ATOMS: atom_id res chain seq x y z
N VAL A 1 -6.24 -14.01 -6.99
CA VAL A 1 -5.31 -13.72 -5.89
C VAL A 1 -5.64 -12.34 -5.35
N VAL A 2 -5.66 -12.17 -4.03
CA VAL A 2 -5.77 -10.86 -3.36
C VAL A 2 -4.40 -10.52 -2.79
N ILE A 3 -3.94 -9.29 -3.05
CA ILE A 3 -2.64 -8.81 -2.59
C ILE A 3 -2.83 -7.45 -1.94
N TYR A 4 -2.25 -7.27 -0.77
CA TYR A 4 -2.07 -5.98 -0.14
C TYR A 4 -0.69 -5.45 -0.54
N PRO A 5 -0.60 -4.40 -1.39
CA PRO A 5 0.69 -3.95 -1.94
C PRO A 5 1.68 -3.47 -0.88
N GLU A 6 1.17 -2.96 0.21
CA GLU A 6 1.95 -2.49 1.36
C GLU A 6 2.64 -3.64 2.12
N GLY A 7 2.12 -4.87 2.02
CA GLY A 7 2.65 -6.07 2.67
C GLY A 7 2.42 -6.12 4.18
N THR A 8 1.75 -5.13 4.74
CA THR A 8 1.40 -5.02 6.16
C THR A 8 0.21 -4.07 6.33
N THR A 9 -0.33 -3.98 7.52
CA THR A 9 -1.30 -2.93 7.87
C THR A 9 -0.65 -1.56 7.74
N THR A 10 -1.37 -0.57 7.22
CA THR A 10 -0.84 0.78 7.05
C THR A 10 -0.30 1.34 8.37
N GLY A 11 0.86 1.97 8.30
CA GLY A 11 1.45 2.71 9.42
C GLY A 11 1.07 4.19 9.41
N ASP A 12 0.29 4.62 8.41
CA ASP A 12 -0.19 5.99 8.33
C ASP A 12 -1.13 6.30 9.50
N PRO A 13 -0.88 7.39 10.26
CA PRO A 13 -1.71 7.74 11.41
C PRO A 13 -3.18 8.02 11.08
N GLU A 14 -3.46 8.41 9.83
CA GLU A 14 -4.80 8.72 9.34
C GLU A 14 -5.42 7.55 8.56
N GLY A 15 -4.71 6.42 8.45
CA GLY A 15 -5.20 5.20 7.80
C GLY A 15 -5.22 5.26 6.27
N TRP A 16 -4.48 6.18 5.65
CA TRP A 16 -4.32 6.20 4.20
C TRP A 16 -3.31 5.15 3.71
N PRO A 17 -3.37 4.77 2.43
CA PRO A 17 -2.37 3.90 1.83
C PRO A 17 -0.96 4.49 1.98
N MET A 18 -0.04 3.67 2.45
CA MET A 18 1.36 4.05 2.59
C MET A 18 2.21 3.57 1.40
N GLN A 19 3.50 3.86 1.42
CA GLN A 19 4.43 3.35 0.42
C GLN A 19 4.41 1.82 0.38
N ALA A 20 4.35 1.27 -0.83
CA ALA A 20 4.30 -0.16 -1.07
C ALA A 20 5.61 -0.72 -1.63
N ARG A 21 5.70 -2.04 -1.64
CA ARG A 21 6.77 -2.78 -2.31
C ARG A 21 6.35 -3.15 -3.73
N THR A 22 7.31 -3.30 -4.61
CA THR A 22 7.09 -3.61 -6.04
C THR A 22 6.63 -5.05 -6.32
N GLY A 23 6.35 -5.85 -5.30
CA GLY A 23 5.97 -7.27 -5.46
C GLY A 23 4.68 -7.47 -6.25
N ALA A 24 3.66 -6.66 -5.98
CA ALA A 24 2.40 -6.71 -6.71
C ALA A 24 2.57 -6.33 -8.20
N ALA A 25 3.35 -5.28 -8.47
CA ALA A 25 3.68 -4.85 -9.84
C ALA A 25 4.45 -5.94 -10.59
N ARG A 26 5.46 -6.56 -9.96
CA ARG A 26 6.21 -7.68 -10.56
C ARG A 26 5.30 -8.84 -10.93
N LEU A 27 4.40 -9.22 -10.02
CA LEU A 27 3.49 -10.35 -10.28
C LEU A 27 2.52 -10.01 -11.41
N ALA A 28 1.94 -8.82 -11.42
CA ALA A 28 1.02 -8.39 -12.47
C ALA A 28 1.69 -8.41 -13.85
N LEU A 29 2.88 -7.85 -13.97
CA LEU A 29 3.64 -7.82 -15.22
C LEU A 29 4.09 -9.23 -15.66
N ALA A 30 4.60 -10.05 -14.72
CA ALA A 30 5.05 -11.40 -15.04
C ALA A 30 3.91 -12.35 -15.47
N THR A 31 2.67 -12.06 -15.10
CA THR A 31 1.52 -12.92 -15.41
C THR A 31 0.60 -12.37 -16.47
N GLY A 32 0.68 -11.08 -16.80
CA GLY A 32 -0.28 -10.38 -17.63
C GLY A 32 -1.70 -10.34 -17.05
N ALA A 33 -1.87 -10.70 -15.79
CA ALA A 33 -3.17 -10.76 -15.14
C ALA A 33 -3.75 -9.35 -14.92
N PRO A 34 -5.06 -9.15 -15.17
CA PRO A 34 -5.69 -7.86 -14.90
C PRO A 34 -5.64 -7.51 -13.42
N VAL A 35 -5.27 -6.26 -13.13
CA VAL A 35 -5.19 -5.71 -11.78
C VAL A 35 -6.45 -4.91 -11.50
N VAL A 36 -7.24 -5.35 -10.53
CA VAL A 36 -8.46 -4.67 -10.09
C VAL A 36 -8.22 -4.07 -8.72
N PRO A 37 -8.24 -2.73 -8.58
CA PRO A 37 -8.08 -2.08 -7.29
C PRO A 37 -9.34 -2.27 -6.44
N VAL A 38 -9.12 -2.53 -5.14
CA VAL A 38 -10.19 -2.65 -4.16
C VAL A 38 -9.79 -1.87 -2.91
N ALA A 39 -10.67 -1.01 -2.44
CA ALA A 39 -10.52 -0.32 -1.18
C ALA A 39 -11.60 -0.76 -0.18
N HIS A 40 -11.25 -0.78 1.09
CA HIS A 40 -12.19 -1.02 2.19
C HIS A 40 -11.91 -0.05 3.33
N TRP A 41 -12.94 0.22 4.13
CA TRP A 41 -12.87 1.12 5.27
C TRP A 41 -13.88 0.71 6.34
N GLY A 42 -13.49 0.81 7.60
CA GLY A 42 -14.35 0.47 8.75
C GLY A 42 -14.02 -0.88 9.39
N ASP A 43 -13.16 -1.68 8.77
CA ASP A 43 -12.70 -2.96 9.32
C ASP A 43 -11.81 -2.79 10.56
N GLU A 44 -11.13 -1.66 10.70
CA GLU A 44 -10.38 -1.28 11.90
C GLU A 44 -11.26 -1.19 13.15
N GLN A 45 -12.56 -0.96 12.96
CA GLN A 45 -13.53 -0.96 14.06
C GLN A 45 -13.88 -2.37 14.55
N ILE A 46 -13.67 -3.38 13.71
CA ILE A 46 -13.90 -4.80 14.03
C ILE A 46 -12.64 -5.43 14.58
N LEU A 47 -11.52 -5.22 13.88
CA LEU A 47 -10.21 -5.78 14.19
C LEU A 47 -9.18 -4.66 14.26
N GLY A 48 -9.33 -3.82 15.26
CA GLY A 48 -8.40 -2.72 15.52
C GLY A 48 -7.14 -3.17 16.26
N TYR A 49 -6.18 -2.27 16.27
CA TYR A 49 -5.05 -2.36 17.16
C TYR A 49 -5.18 -1.27 18.21
N ASP A 50 -5.08 -1.64 19.47
CA ASP A 50 -4.82 -0.68 20.54
C ASP A 50 -3.33 -0.29 20.45
N TYR A 51 -3.06 1.01 20.50
CA TYR A 51 -1.71 1.54 20.49
C TYR A 51 -1.44 2.18 21.86
N GLU A 52 -0.47 1.68 22.59
CA GLU A 52 0.11 2.43 23.72
C GLU A 52 1.19 3.39 23.22
N THR A 53 1.27 4.54 23.88
CA THR A 53 2.37 5.47 23.67
C THR A 53 3.43 5.23 24.74
N VAL A 54 4.54 4.61 24.36
CA VAL A 54 5.70 4.40 25.22
C VAL A 54 6.84 5.27 24.70
N ASP A 55 7.41 6.10 25.55
CA ASP A 55 8.55 6.99 25.24
C ASP A 55 8.41 7.81 23.94
N GLY A 56 7.20 8.36 23.70
CA GLY A 56 6.92 9.17 22.51
C GLY A 56 6.72 8.39 21.22
N GLY A 57 6.75 7.06 21.25
CA GLY A 57 6.44 6.17 20.13
C GLY A 57 5.13 5.42 20.34
N ARG A 58 4.39 5.14 19.25
CA ARG A 58 3.24 4.22 19.31
C ARG A 58 3.73 2.78 19.31
N VAL A 59 3.45 2.05 20.37
CA VAL A 59 3.67 0.60 20.47
C VAL A 59 2.33 -0.10 20.22
N LYS A 60 2.33 -1.08 19.33
CA LYS A 60 1.17 -1.87 18.96
C LYS A 60 0.93 -2.94 20.01
N GLU A 61 -0.11 -2.79 20.84
CA GLU A 61 -0.26 -3.66 21.99
C GLU A 61 -1.02 -4.96 21.73
N HIS A 62 -2.24 -4.91 21.27
CA HIS A 62 -3.05 -6.11 21.04
C HIS A 62 -4.09 -5.93 19.92
N ARG A 63 -4.43 -7.04 19.25
CA ARG A 63 -5.61 -7.11 18.40
C ARG A 63 -6.84 -7.21 19.29
N LYS A 64 -7.71 -6.21 19.19
CA LYS A 64 -9.00 -6.23 19.87
C LYS A 64 -10.10 -6.48 18.84
N VAL A 65 -10.80 -7.59 19.00
CA VAL A 65 -11.99 -7.88 18.18
C VAL A 65 -13.18 -7.25 18.84
N SER A 66 -13.90 -6.36 18.13
CA SER A 66 -15.11 -5.71 18.60
C SER A 66 -16.25 -5.95 17.61
N LEU A 67 -17.14 -6.90 17.93
CA LEU A 67 -18.28 -7.25 17.08
C LEU A 67 -19.55 -6.48 17.44
N PHE A 68 -19.61 -5.91 18.62
CA PHE A 68 -20.77 -5.14 19.11
C PHE A 68 -20.35 -3.75 19.59
N PRO A 69 -21.18 -2.70 19.34
CA PRO A 69 -22.37 -2.70 18.47
C PRO A 69 -21.99 -3.04 17.01
N ARG A 70 -22.98 -3.35 16.16
CA ARG A 70 -22.74 -3.64 14.73
C ARG A 70 -21.85 -2.58 14.08
N LYS A 71 -20.84 -3.02 13.36
CA LYS A 71 -19.92 -2.16 12.61
C LYS A 71 -20.27 -2.20 11.13
N THR A 72 -19.98 -1.11 10.44
CA THR A 72 -20.16 -1.02 8.99
C THR A 72 -18.80 -1.02 8.32
N VAL A 73 -18.54 -2.04 7.48
CA VAL A 73 -17.40 -2.05 6.58
C VAL A 73 -17.89 -1.68 5.19
N LYS A 74 -17.29 -0.67 4.61
CA LYS A 74 -17.52 -0.26 3.22
C LYS A 74 -16.44 -0.85 2.34
N VAL A 75 -16.82 -1.39 1.18
CA VAL A 75 -15.90 -1.92 0.18
C VAL A 75 -16.24 -1.30 -1.16
N LYS A 76 -15.23 -0.86 -1.89
CA LYS A 76 -15.37 -0.34 -3.24
C LYS A 76 -14.37 -1.01 -4.17
N VAL A 77 -14.88 -1.44 -5.33
CA VAL A 77 -14.09 -2.09 -6.39
C VAL A 77 -13.99 -1.13 -7.56
N GLY A 78 -12.79 -0.90 -8.05
CA GLY A 78 -12.51 -0.06 -9.20
C GLY A 78 -12.52 -0.83 -10.53
N LYS A 79 -12.24 -0.11 -11.59
CA LYS A 79 -12.03 -0.72 -12.93
C LYS A 79 -10.65 -1.37 -12.99
N PRO A 80 -10.46 -2.40 -13.82
CA PRO A 80 -9.13 -2.93 -14.09
C PRO A 80 -8.18 -1.82 -14.56
N LEU A 81 -6.96 -1.83 -14.03
CA LEU A 81 -5.91 -0.88 -14.41
C LEU A 81 -5.26 -1.31 -15.72
N ASP A 82 -5.08 -0.36 -16.61
CA ASP A 82 -4.27 -0.54 -17.82
C ASP A 82 -2.79 -0.33 -17.48
N ILE A 83 -2.18 -1.33 -16.85
CA ILE A 83 -0.76 -1.28 -16.48
C ILE A 83 0.17 -1.37 -17.70
N ALA A 84 -0.33 -1.93 -18.82
CA ALA A 84 0.46 -2.05 -20.03
C ALA A 84 0.77 -0.69 -20.67
N SER A 85 -0.10 0.30 -20.50
CA SER A 85 0.13 1.66 -21.00
C SER A 85 1.14 2.47 -20.17
N LEU A 86 1.57 1.97 -19.02
CA LEU A 86 2.43 2.70 -18.08
C LEU A 86 3.92 2.47 -18.31
N ILE A 87 4.28 1.48 -19.12
CA ILE A 87 5.66 1.04 -19.34
C ILE A 87 5.89 0.70 -20.83
N ASP A 88 7.13 0.74 -21.27
CA ASP A 88 7.47 0.57 -22.69
C ASP A 88 7.27 -0.86 -23.19
N ASP A 89 7.64 -1.86 -22.39
CA ASP A 89 7.48 -3.28 -22.74
C ASP A 89 6.71 -4.02 -21.63
N PRO A 90 5.40 -4.23 -21.78
CA PRO A 90 4.59 -4.93 -20.79
C PRO A 90 4.63 -6.46 -20.92
N SER A 91 5.48 -7.02 -21.76
CA SER A 91 5.54 -8.47 -21.96
C SER A 91 6.01 -9.21 -20.69
N PRO A 92 5.46 -10.39 -20.38
CA PRO A 92 5.83 -11.16 -19.20
C PRO A 92 7.31 -11.55 -19.14
N GLU A 93 7.95 -11.64 -20.30
CA GLU A 93 9.36 -12.01 -20.46
C GLU A 93 10.31 -10.82 -20.30
N ALA A 94 9.79 -9.60 -20.31
CA ALA A 94 10.59 -8.38 -20.21
C ALA A 94 11.25 -8.25 -18.83
N LYS A 95 12.45 -7.69 -18.82
CA LYS A 95 13.15 -7.32 -17.60
C LYS A 95 12.80 -5.88 -17.22
N HIS A 96 11.84 -5.74 -16.32
CA HIS A 96 11.42 -4.43 -15.86
C HIS A 96 12.43 -3.79 -14.91
N THR A 97 12.73 -2.54 -15.18
CA THR A 97 13.59 -1.71 -14.32
C THR A 97 12.88 -1.41 -12.99
N ARG A 98 13.65 -0.96 -12.03
CA ARG A 98 13.08 -0.51 -10.76
C ARG A 98 12.14 0.67 -10.90
N THR A 99 12.45 1.58 -11.83
CA THR A 99 11.63 2.76 -12.13
C THR A 99 10.28 2.35 -12.68
N GLU A 100 10.23 1.47 -13.68
CA GLU A 100 8.97 0.96 -14.26
C GLU A 100 8.12 0.25 -13.21
N LEU A 101 8.73 -0.60 -12.39
CA LEU A 101 8.02 -1.25 -11.27
C LEU A 101 7.49 -0.23 -10.26
N GLY A 102 8.21 0.86 -10.05
CA GLY A 102 7.77 1.97 -9.22
C GLY A 102 6.53 2.65 -9.80
N VAL A 103 6.55 3.00 -11.08
CA VAL A 103 5.43 3.63 -11.79
C VAL A 103 4.17 2.76 -11.69
N VAL A 104 4.28 1.46 -11.96
CA VAL A 104 3.14 0.53 -11.86
C VAL A 104 2.64 0.43 -10.41
N THR A 105 3.55 0.37 -9.44
CA THR A 105 3.18 0.32 -8.02
C THR A 105 2.45 1.58 -7.58
N ASP A 106 2.92 2.74 -8.01
CA ASP A 106 2.29 4.03 -7.69
C ASP A 106 0.90 4.13 -8.30
N ALA A 107 0.72 3.72 -9.56
CA ALA A 107 -0.59 3.68 -10.21
C ALA A 107 -1.58 2.75 -9.45
N MET A 108 -1.12 1.60 -8.96
CA MET A 108 -1.95 0.71 -8.14
C MET A 108 -2.39 1.38 -6.85
N LEU A 109 -1.47 2.08 -6.17
CA LEU A 109 -1.77 2.78 -4.92
C LEU A 109 -2.65 4.01 -5.15
N ASP A 110 -2.45 4.76 -6.23
CA ASP A 110 -3.30 5.89 -6.60
C ASP A 110 -4.74 5.45 -6.81
N ALA A 111 -4.94 4.36 -7.54
CA ALA A 111 -6.27 3.82 -7.79
C ALA A 111 -6.96 3.35 -6.49
N VAL A 112 -6.24 2.74 -5.56
CA VAL A 112 -6.79 2.38 -4.23
C VAL A 112 -7.09 3.63 -3.41
N THR A 113 -6.23 4.65 -3.49
CA THR A 113 -6.43 5.92 -2.78
C THR A 113 -7.67 6.65 -3.25
N GLU A 114 -7.90 6.74 -4.58
CA GLU A 114 -9.12 7.33 -5.15
C GLU A 114 -10.40 6.62 -4.68
N LEU A 115 -10.38 5.29 -4.66
CA LEU A 115 -11.53 4.53 -4.15
C LEU A 115 -11.77 4.79 -2.66
N LEU A 116 -10.69 4.95 -1.90
CA LEU A 116 -10.78 5.23 -0.46
C LEU A 116 -11.26 6.67 -0.20
N GLU A 117 -10.83 7.65 -0.99
CA GLU A 117 -11.38 9.01 -0.97
C GLU A 117 -12.89 9.02 -1.14
N ASP A 118 -13.38 8.26 -2.11
CA ASP A 118 -14.82 8.12 -2.35
C ASP A 118 -15.57 7.47 -1.17
N ILE A 119 -14.96 6.45 -0.54
CA ILE A 119 -15.55 5.77 0.62
C ILE A 119 -15.63 6.71 1.83
N ARG A 120 -14.56 7.49 2.06
CA ARG A 120 -14.41 8.38 3.21
C ARG A 120 -15.09 9.72 3.00
N GLY A 121 -15.26 10.14 1.74
CA GLY A 121 -15.80 11.47 1.39
C GLY A 121 -14.82 12.60 1.66
N GLU A 122 -13.52 12.33 1.67
CA GLU A 122 -12.45 13.29 1.91
C GLU A 122 -11.25 13.02 1.00
N LYS A 123 -10.41 14.02 0.80
CA LYS A 123 -9.19 13.89 -0.01
C LYS A 123 -8.03 13.35 0.80
N ALA A 124 -7.25 12.47 0.18
CA ALA A 124 -6.02 11.99 0.77
C ALA A 124 -5.01 13.14 0.95
N PRO A 125 -4.21 13.13 2.01
CA PRO A 125 -3.14 14.09 2.21
C PRO A 125 -2.09 14.00 1.09
N THR A 126 -1.42 15.09 0.83
CA THR A 126 -0.34 15.13 -0.16
C THR A 126 0.82 14.20 0.27
N GLY A 127 1.28 13.38 -0.66
CA GLY A 127 2.34 12.40 -0.43
C GLY A 127 1.87 11.14 0.31
N ARG A 128 2.72 10.11 0.28
CA ARG A 128 2.45 8.84 0.95
C ARG A 128 3.31 8.65 2.18
N TRP A 129 2.74 8.01 3.18
CA TRP A 129 3.45 7.68 4.40
C TRP A 129 4.60 6.71 4.12
N ASN A 130 5.80 7.09 4.55
CA ASN A 130 6.96 6.22 4.54
C ASN A 130 7.13 5.61 5.94
N PRO A 131 6.96 4.29 6.09
CA PRO A 131 7.04 3.64 7.41
C PRO A 131 8.44 3.67 8.04
N ARG A 132 9.49 3.92 7.24
CA ARG A 132 10.87 4.02 7.73
C ARG A 132 11.18 5.41 8.28
N THR A 133 10.85 6.45 7.53
CA THR A 133 11.11 7.84 7.92
C THR A 133 10.02 8.42 8.82
N LYS A 134 8.88 7.71 8.93
CA LYS A 134 7.68 8.13 9.66
C LYS A 134 7.18 9.53 9.24
N ARG A 135 7.23 9.79 7.94
CA ARG A 135 6.75 11.03 7.30
C ARG A 135 6.08 10.73 5.98
N ARG A 136 5.29 11.71 5.49
CA ARG A 136 4.78 11.67 4.12
C ARG A 136 5.85 12.19 3.17
N GLU A 137 6.04 11.46 2.09
CA GLU A 137 7.01 11.77 1.04
C GLU A 137 6.27 11.87 -0.30
N ALA A 138 6.74 12.77 -1.18
CA ALA A 138 6.14 12.93 -2.48
C ALA A 138 6.31 11.66 -3.34
N PRO A 139 5.36 11.37 -4.26
CA PRO A 139 5.55 10.33 -5.27
C PRO A 139 6.85 10.62 -6.06
N GLY A 140 7.71 9.62 -6.19
CA GLY A 140 9.01 9.76 -6.86
C GLY A 140 10.20 10.05 -5.94
N GLU A 141 10.00 10.53 -4.71
CA GLU A 141 11.07 10.58 -3.69
C GLU A 141 11.44 9.20 -3.11
N MET A 142 10.90 8.12 -3.69
CA MET A 142 11.16 6.73 -3.28
C MET A 142 12.60 6.25 -3.57
N THR A 143 13.58 7.15 -3.59
CA THR A 143 15.00 6.81 -3.75
C THR A 143 15.61 6.09 -2.54
N GLY A 144 14.89 6.00 -1.43
CA GLY A 144 15.37 5.36 -0.19
C GLY A 144 15.27 3.83 -0.12
N ILE A 145 14.73 3.11 -1.13
CA ILE A 145 14.73 1.64 -1.14
C ILE A 145 16.05 1.08 -1.75
N ALA A 146 17.06 1.90 -1.94
CA ALA A 146 18.37 1.52 -2.47
C ALA A 146 19.38 1.09 -1.38
N GLY A 147 18.91 0.73 -0.20
CA GLY A 147 19.80 0.30 0.87
C GLY A 147 19.47 -1.10 1.37
N ASN A 148 20.38 -2.04 1.12
CA ASN A 148 20.52 -3.38 1.70
C ASN A 148 19.66 -4.51 1.11
N LEU A 149 20.06 -4.98 -0.06
CA LEU A 149 20.10 -6.41 -0.31
C LEU A 149 21.52 -6.90 0.05
N GLY A 150 21.67 -7.40 1.27
CA GLY A 150 22.65 -8.41 1.66
C GLY A 150 24.12 -8.00 1.68
N GLU A 151 24.58 -7.40 2.77
CA GLU A 151 25.86 -7.88 3.31
C GLU A 151 25.57 -9.08 4.21
N PRO A 152 26.27 -10.22 4.04
CA PRO A 152 26.18 -11.31 4.97
C PRO A 152 26.81 -10.87 6.30
N ASP A 153 26.12 -11.19 7.40
CA ASP A 153 26.58 -11.01 8.77
C ASP A 153 27.99 -11.57 8.91
N PRO A 154 28.98 -10.79 9.37
CA PRO A 154 30.28 -11.35 9.71
C PRO A 154 30.15 -12.25 10.92
N LYS A 155 30.61 -13.46 10.74
CA LYS A 155 30.68 -14.50 11.79
C LYS A 155 31.50 -14.04 13.00
#